data_761eb5c37e1f9359d5f907ca8779718e
#
_entry.id   761eb5c37e1f9359d5f907ca8779718e
#
_cell.length_a   1.000
_cell.length_b   1.000
_cell.length_c   1.000
_cell.angle_alpha   90.00
_cell.angle_beta   90.00
_cell.angle_gamma   90.00
#
_symmetry.space_group_name_H-M   'P 1'
#
loop_
_entity.id
_entity.type
_entity.pdbx_description
1 polymer ?
#
loop_
_entity_poly.entity_id
_entity_poly.type
_entity_poly.pdbx_seq_one_letter_code
_entity_poly.pdbx_strand_id
1 'polypeptide(L)'
;MTSERSIIIGGGGFAGLALAIALRQGLGSQTPIIVADPALATRPSRDPRATAIVAACRRLFEVIGAWDGVAAKAQPILDMVITDSKLEDATRPVFLTFGGDVAPGEPFAHMVENGDLIESLTRCAEAAKIDLRATAVTSYDARPDGITVSLGDGTVIEGALLVAADGARSKLRERAGIVTHGWDYNQSGIVVTVGHERDHEGRAEEHFMPAGPFASLPLTGKRSSLVWTESRAEAARIVALGDDDFHRELEQRFGLHLGEIKALDKPRAFPLSYFVARSFIGERLALIGDAAHVIHPIAGQGLNLGLKDVAALAEVIVDAARLGIDVGQADVLERYQRWRRFDTMAMGLATNTLNFLFSNTSTLLRSLRDIGLGLVDRAPPLKNILIRQAAGLSGDVPRLLRGETL
;
A
#
# COMPACT_ATOMS: atom_id res chain seq x y z
N MET A 1 14.69 25.16 29.07
CA MET A 1 14.54 23.89 28.31
C MET A 1 13.09 23.87 27.85
N THR A 2 12.83 24.20 26.59
CA THR A 2 11.49 24.03 26.00
C THR A 2 11.21 22.53 25.98
N SER A 3 10.17 22.09 26.69
CA SER A 3 9.66 20.72 26.59
C SER A 3 9.50 20.40 25.10
N GLU A 4 10.16 19.36 24.60
CA GLU A 4 9.96 18.94 23.21
C GLU A 4 8.50 18.58 23.04
N ARG A 5 7.80 19.26 22.11
CA ARG A 5 6.39 19.04 21.85
C ARG A 5 6.18 17.71 21.15
N SER A 6 5.10 17.03 21.48
CA SER A 6 4.77 15.71 20.95
C SER A 6 4.49 15.74 19.43
N ILE A 7 4.85 14.65 18.74
CA ILE A 7 4.32 14.33 17.42
C ILE A 7 3.22 13.29 17.59
N ILE A 8 2.01 13.61 17.17
CA ILE A 8 0.83 12.76 17.33
C ILE A 8 0.47 12.14 15.96
N ILE A 9 0.25 10.85 15.91
CA ILE A 9 -0.13 10.10 14.71
C ILE A 9 -1.52 9.50 14.96
N GLY A 10 -2.51 9.98 14.22
CA GLY A 10 -3.86 9.43 14.24
C GLY A 10 -3.97 8.29 13.22
N GLY A 11 -3.97 7.06 13.70
CA GLY A 11 -4.00 5.82 12.92
C GLY A 11 -2.80 4.91 13.20
N GLY A 12 -3.05 3.72 13.70
CA GLY A 12 -2.09 2.67 14.07
C GLY A 12 -1.95 1.57 13.01
N GLY A 13 -2.27 1.87 11.74
CA GLY A 13 -2.03 0.96 10.62
C GLY A 13 -0.57 0.94 10.17
N PHE A 14 -0.29 0.27 9.04
CA PHE A 14 1.08 0.10 8.51
C PHE A 14 1.85 1.42 8.39
N ALA A 15 1.23 2.43 7.80
CA ALA A 15 1.89 3.73 7.57
C ALA A 15 2.14 4.48 8.89
N GLY A 16 1.15 4.50 9.80
CA GLY A 16 1.29 5.20 11.08
C GLY A 16 2.35 4.59 11.99
N LEU A 17 2.36 3.26 12.13
CA LEU A 17 3.37 2.56 12.92
C LEU A 17 4.76 2.68 12.30
N ALA A 18 4.89 2.50 10.98
CA ALA A 18 6.17 2.66 10.29
C ALA A 18 6.74 4.07 10.44
N LEU A 19 5.89 5.12 10.33
CA LEU A 19 6.31 6.50 10.57
C LEU A 19 6.77 6.70 12.02
N ALA A 20 6.01 6.21 12.99
CA ALA A 20 6.34 6.34 14.40
C ALA A 20 7.72 5.75 14.72
N ILE A 21 8.02 4.55 14.19
CA ILE A 21 9.31 3.88 14.40
C ILE A 21 10.43 4.67 13.72
N ALA A 22 10.24 5.09 12.46
CA ALA A 22 11.22 5.88 11.73
C ALA A 22 11.55 7.21 12.44
N LEU A 23 10.54 7.92 12.92
CA LEU A 23 10.71 9.15 13.70
C LEU A 23 11.44 8.89 15.02
N ARG A 24 11.11 7.80 15.72
CA ARG A 24 11.79 7.41 16.96
C ARG A 24 13.28 7.17 16.74
N GLN A 25 13.65 6.51 15.63
CA GLN A 25 15.04 6.28 15.27
C GLN A 25 15.78 7.59 14.92
N GLY A 26 15.14 8.46 14.14
CA GLY A 26 15.75 9.70 13.68
C GLY A 26 15.84 10.82 14.72
N LEU A 27 14.86 10.92 15.64
CA LEU A 27 14.74 11.97 16.66
C LEU A 27 15.21 11.53 18.04
N GLY A 28 15.41 10.22 18.27
CA GLY A 28 15.78 9.70 19.59
C GLY A 28 14.61 9.64 20.58
N SER A 29 14.94 9.38 21.86
CA SER A 29 13.94 9.12 22.91
C SER A 29 13.36 10.39 23.55
N GLN A 30 13.93 11.56 23.30
CA GLN A 30 13.51 12.80 23.95
C GLN A 30 12.22 13.36 23.33
N THR A 31 12.02 13.22 22.01
CA THR A 31 10.80 13.66 21.35
C THR A 31 9.66 12.68 21.62
N PRO A 32 8.57 13.09 22.29
CA PRO A 32 7.42 12.22 22.52
C PRO A 32 6.70 11.91 21.20
N ILE A 33 6.53 10.61 20.89
CA ILE A 33 5.78 10.14 19.73
C ILE A 33 4.60 9.31 20.22
N ILE A 34 3.40 9.69 19.82
CA ILE A 34 2.15 9.09 20.25
C ILE A 34 1.39 8.58 19.03
N VAL A 35 0.98 7.33 19.05
CA VAL A 35 0.09 6.74 18.02
C VAL A 35 -1.26 6.46 18.65
N ALA A 36 -2.33 7.03 18.12
CA ALA A 36 -3.68 6.86 18.62
C ALA A 36 -4.56 6.16 17.56
N ASP A 37 -5.03 4.94 17.89
CA ASP A 37 -5.94 4.16 17.06
C ASP A 37 -6.76 3.18 17.92
N PRO A 38 -8.10 3.15 17.81
CA PRO A 38 -8.92 2.17 18.53
C PRO A 38 -8.55 0.71 18.23
N ALA A 39 -8.03 0.42 17.03
CA ALA A 39 -7.63 -0.93 16.64
C ALA A 39 -6.47 -1.49 17.49
N LEU A 40 -5.70 -0.64 18.15
CA LEU A 40 -4.63 -1.06 19.07
C LEU A 40 -5.15 -1.79 20.33
N ALA A 41 -6.45 -1.65 20.65
CA ALA A 41 -7.09 -2.40 21.75
C ALA A 41 -7.29 -3.88 21.42
N THR A 42 -7.36 -4.21 20.15
CA THR A 42 -7.65 -5.56 19.67
C THR A 42 -6.42 -6.15 19.04
N ARG A 43 -6.11 -7.43 19.36
CA ARG A 43 -5.11 -8.15 18.57
C ARG A 43 -5.54 -8.12 17.10
N PRO A 44 -4.60 -7.95 16.14
CA PRO A 44 -4.95 -7.96 14.74
C PRO A 44 -5.83 -9.18 14.45
N SER A 45 -7.07 -8.97 14.03
CA SER A 45 -7.88 -10.06 13.49
C SER A 45 -7.09 -10.62 12.30
N ARG A 46 -7.15 -11.93 12.06
CA ARG A 46 -6.55 -12.52 10.86
C ARG A 46 -7.12 -11.83 9.64
N ASP A 47 -6.42 -10.79 9.18
CA ASP A 47 -6.69 -10.19 7.87
C ASP A 47 -6.20 -11.18 6.82
N PRO A 48 -7.08 -11.76 5.99
CA PRO A 48 -6.68 -12.76 5.00
C PRO A 48 -5.93 -12.13 3.82
N ARG A 49 -5.83 -10.81 3.78
CA ARG A 49 -5.13 -10.13 2.70
C ARG A 49 -3.62 -10.25 2.87
N ALA A 50 -2.95 -10.30 1.74
CA ALA A 50 -1.52 -10.15 1.62
C ALA A 50 -1.21 -8.96 0.72
N THR A 51 -0.04 -8.38 0.89
CA THR A 51 0.40 -7.20 0.14
C THR A 51 1.76 -7.46 -0.47
N ALA A 52 1.93 -7.04 -1.73
CA ALA A 52 3.22 -7.01 -2.40
C ALA A 52 4.04 -5.83 -1.86
N ILE A 53 5.12 -6.12 -1.15
CA ILE A 53 6.07 -5.12 -0.64
C ILE A 53 7.20 -5.01 -1.67
N VAL A 54 7.29 -3.88 -2.36
CA VAL A 54 8.34 -3.63 -3.35
C VAL A 54 9.70 -3.43 -2.71
N ALA A 55 10.78 -3.64 -3.46
CA ALA A 55 12.15 -3.61 -2.96
C ALA A 55 12.49 -2.35 -2.15
N ALA A 56 12.10 -1.16 -2.63
CA ALA A 56 12.30 0.09 -1.90
C ALA A 56 11.60 0.09 -0.52
N CYS A 57 10.36 -0.38 -0.44
CA CYS A 57 9.60 -0.44 0.80
C CYS A 57 10.13 -1.55 1.74
N ARG A 58 10.65 -2.66 1.19
CA ARG A 58 11.36 -3.66 1.97
C ARG A 58 12.57 -3.05 2.67
N ARG A 59 13.41 -2.28 1.95
CA ARG A 59 14.57 -1.58 2.53
C ARG A 59 14.18 -0.67 3.68
N LEU A 60 13.06 0.07 3.55
CA LEU A 60 12.51 0.85 4.66
C LEU A 60 12.21 -0.04 5.87
N PHE A 61 11.51 -1.16 5.67
CA PHE A 61 11.21 -2.09 6.76
C PHE A 61 12.45 -2.73 7.38
N GLU A 62 13.50 -2.96 6.60
CA GLU A 62 14.81 -3.41 7.11
C GLU A 62 15.45 -2.35 8.01
N VAL A 63 15.49 -1.09 7.56
CA VAL A 63 16.07 0.02 8.35
C VAL A 63 15.33 0.22 9.66
N ILE A 64 13.99 0.17 9.65
CA ILE A 64 13.21 0.34 10.90
C ILE A 64 13.11 -0.95 11.73
N GLY A 65 13.72 -2.07 11.30
CA GLY A 65 13.77 -3.35 12.01
C GLY A 65 12.48 -4.17 11.93
N ALA A 66 11.50 -3.77 11.12
CA ALA A 66 10.24 -4.49 11.00
C ALA A 66 10.31 -5.69 10.03
N TRP A 67 11.31 -5.73 9.14
CA TRP A 67 11.45 -6.82 8.17
C TRP A 67 11.80 -8.15 8.80
N ASP A 68 12.63 -8.17 9.82
CA ASP A 68 13.08 -9.41 10.51
C ASP A 68 11.91 -10.26 11.03
N GLY A 69 10.83 -9.59 11.44
CA GLY A 69 9.64 -10.26 11.95
C GLY A 69 8.82 -10.98 10.87
N VAL A 70 9.01 -10.66 9.61
CA VAL A 70 8.26 -11.23 8.48
C VAL A 70 9.13 -11.94 7.45
N ALA A 71 10.44 -11.76 7.46
CA ALA A 71 11.37 -12.26 6.44
C ALA A 71 11.21 -13.75 6.14
N ALA A 72 11.07 -14.59 7.17
CA ALA A 72 10.91 -16.03 7.02
C ALA A 72 9.56 -16.46 6.40
N LYS A 73 8.58 -15.57 6.40
CA LYS A 73 7.22 -15.78 5.87
C LYS A 73 6.97 -15.00 4.57
N ALA A 74 7.89 -14.11 4.20
CA ALA A 74 7.78 -13.32 2.99
C ALA A 74 8.10 -14.17 1.77
N GLN A 75 7.18 -14.22 0.81
CA GLN A 75 7.38 -14.96 -0.44
C GLN A 75 7.94 -14.01 -1.51
N PRO A 76 9.16 -14.24 -2.03
CA PRO A 76 9.67 -13.43 -3.13
C PRO A 76 8.83 -13.63 -4.39
N ILE A 77 8.60 -12.53 -5.11
CA ILE A 77 8.04 -12.53 -6.46
C ILE A 77 9.23 -12.53 -7.43
N LEU A 78 9.46 -13.67 -8.07
CA LEU A 78 10.58 -13.86 -9.00
C LEU A 78 10.24 -13.42 -10.41
N ASP A 79 9.02 -13.73 -10.84
CA ASP A 79 8.46 -13.38 -12.14
C ASP A 79 7.05 -12.83 -11.98
N MET A 80 6.69 -11.87 -12.81
CA MET A 80 5.32 -11.41 -12.97
C MET A 80 4.92 -11.54 -14.44
N VAL A 81 3.89 -12.34 -14.70
CA VAL A 81 3.37 -12.61 -16.04
C VAL A 81 2.06 -11.87 -16.23
N ILE A 82 2.00 -11.07 -17.28
CA ILE A 82 0.81 -10.31 -17.66
C ILE A 82 0.19 -10.96 -18.89
N THR A 83 -1.08 -11.31 -18.77
CA THR A 83 -1.89 -11.90 -19.85
C THR A 83 -3.18 -11.11 -20.05
N ASP A 84 -3.80 -11.28 -21.21
CA ASP A 84 -5.09 -10.68 -21.54
C ASP A 84 -5.91 -11.65 -22.41
N SER A 85 -7.13 -11.93 -21.98
CA SER A 85 -8.08 -12.72 -22.76
C SER A 85 -9.51 -12.52 -22.25
N LYS A 86 -10.48 -13.03 -22.98
CA LYS A 86 -11.83 -13.24 -22.46
C LYS A 86 -11.87 -14.54 -21.67
N LEU A 87 -12.85 -14.65 -20.78
CA LEU A 87 -13.04 -15.86 -19.97
C LEU A 87 -13.21 -17.15 -20.80
N GLU A 88 -13.78 -17.00 -21.99
CA GLU A 88 -14.10 -18.10 -22.92
C GLU A 88 -12.90 -18.47 -23.82
N ASP A 89 -11.83 -17.68 -23.81
CA ASP A 89 -10.66 -17.93 -24.67
C ASP A 89 -9.89 -19.14 -24.18
N ALA A 90 -9.67 -20.12 -25.05
CA ALA A 90 -8.95 -21.37 -24.73
C ALA A 90 -7.46 -21.14 -24.42
N THR A 91 -6.90 -20.03 -24.87
CA THR A 91 -5.48 -19.66 -24.67
C THR A 91 -5.38 -18.26 -24.10
N ARG A 92 -4.41 -18.09 -23.20
CA ARG A 92 -4.09 -16.79 -22.57
C ARG A 92 -2.71 -16.33 -23.06
N PRO A 93 -2.65 -15.52 -24.13
CA PRO A 93 -1.37 -15.07 -24.66
C PRO A 93 -0.64 -14.24 -23.61
N VAL A 94 0.65 -14.54 -23.40
CA VAL A 94 1.54 -13.74 -22.56
C VAL A 94 1.93 -12.49 -23.30
N PHE A 95 1.62 -11.33 -22.74
CA PHE A 95 1.97 -10.02 -23.34
C PHE A 95 3.26 -9.46 -22.80
N LEU A 96 3.52 -9.67 -21.52
CA LEU A 96 4.69 -9.14 -20.87
C LEU A 96 5.09 -10.02 -19.70
N THR A 97 6.37 -10.29 -19.58
CA THR A 97 6.94 -10.92 -18.41
C THR A 97 7.94 -9.95 -17.78
N PHE A 98 7.68 -9.58 -16.54
CA PHE A 98 8.65 -8.93 -15.70
C PHE A 98 9.33 -10.01 -14.86
N GLY A 99 10.63 -10.06 -14.89
CA GLY A 99 11.40 -10.97 -14.06
C GLY A 99 12.76 -10.37 -13.76
N GLY A 100 13.36 -10.84 -12.72
CA GLY A 100 14.71 -10.49 -12.34
C GLY A 100 14.82 -9.62 -11.09
N ASP A 101 16.01 -9.58 -10.60
CA ASP A 101 16.40 -8.83 -9.43
C ASP A 101 16.60 -7.35 -9.76
N VAL A 102 16.22 -6.46 -8.85
CA VAL A 102 16.54 -5.03 -8.92
C VAL A 102 18.01 -4.77 -8.57
N ALA A 103 18.62 -5.66 -7.80
CA ALA A 103 20.03 -5.82 -7.53
C ALA A 103 20.31 -7.33 -7.34
N PRO A 104 21.54 -7.83 -7.48
CA PRO A 104 21.85 -9.25 -7.34
C PRO A 104 21.29 -9.85 -6.05
N GLY A 105 20.37 -10.83 -6.16
CA GLY A 105 19.69 -11.49 -5.03
C GLY A 105 18.59 -10.65 -4.37
N GLU A 106 18.17 -9.55 -4.97
CA GLU A 106 17.07 -8.70 -4.47
C GLU A 106 15.88 -8.73 -5.43
N PRO A 107 14.86 -9.57 -5.17
CA PRO A 107 13.63 -9.59 -5.96
C PRO A 107 12.93 -8.23 -5.94
N PHE A 108 12.23 -7.89 -7.02
CA PHE A 108 11.55 -6.60 -7.14
C PHE A 108 10.43 -6.39 -6.11
N ALA A 109 9.85 -7.48 -5.56
CA ALA A 109 8.85 -7.45 -4.50
C ALA A 109 8.78 -8.77 -3.73
N HIS A 110 8.14 -8.73 -2.57
CA HIS A 110 7.78 -9.90 -1.77
C HIS A 110 6.32 -9.81 -1.36
N MET A 111 5.61 -10.93 -1.40
CA MET A 111 4.29 -11.04 -0.79
C MET A 111 4.42 -11.26 0.71
N VAL A 112 3.69 -10.47 1.49
CA VAL A 112 3.64 -10.56 2.96
C VAL A 112 2.18 -10.56 3.41
N GLU A 113 1.81 -11.49 4.28
CA GLU A 113 0.47 -11.50 4.88
C GLU A 113 0.32 -10.28 5.81
N ASN A 114 -0.78 -9.55 5.70
CA ASN A 114 -1.02 -8.30 6.42
C ASN A 114 -0.97 -8.47 7.93
N GLY A 115 -1.47 -9.63 8.44
CA GLY A 115 -1.43 -9.95 9.87
C GLY A 115 -0.02 -10.03 10.43
N ASP A 116 0.90 -10.68 9.70
CA ASP A 116 2.30 -10.79 10.12
C ASP A 116 3.02 -9.44 10.10
N LEU A 117 2.76 -8.62 9.07
CA LEU A 117 3.38 -7.30 8.96
C LEU A 117 2.93 -6.34 10.06
N ILE A 118 1.62 -6.29 10.36
CA ILE A 118 1.12 -5.41 11.43
C ILE A 118 1.61 -5.86 12.81
N GLU A 119 1.70 -7.17 13.05
CA GLU A 119 2.27 -7.71 14.28
C GLU A 119 3.74 -7.34 14.43
N SER A 120 4.54 -7.43 13.37
CA SER A 120 5.94 -7.05 13.39
C SER A 120 6.11 -5.54 13.67
N LEU A 121 5.36 -4.69 13.00
CA LEU A 121 5.39 -3.24 13.23
C LEU A 121 4.98 -2.88 14.65
N THR A 122 3.94 -3.52 15.19
CA THR A 122 3.48 -3.28 16.57
C THR A 122 4.57 -3.63 17.57
N ARG A 123 5.21 -4.81 17.44
CA ARG A 123 6.35 -5.20 18.29
C ARG A 123 7.52 -4.23 18.22
N CYS A 124 7.86 -3.75 17.02
CA CYS A 124 8.93 -2.76 16.85
C CYS A 124 8.56 -1.43 17.52
N ALA A 125 7.31 -0.99 17.41
CA ALA A 125 6.84 0.24 18.07
C ALA A 125 6.87 0.12 19.60
N GLU A 126 6.46 -1.02 20.17
CA GLU A 126 6.54 -1.31 21.60
C GLU A 126 7.98 -1.35 22.10
N ALA A 127 8.87 -2.06 21.37
CA ALA A 127 10.31 -2.13 21.69
C ALA A 127 10.98 -0.74 21.65
N ALA A 128 10.54 0.11 20.72
CA ALA A 128 10.99 1.50 20.58
C ALA A 128 10.36 2.45 21.63
N LYS A 129 9.52 1.93 22.54
CA LYS A 129 8.81 2.70 23.58
C LYS A 129 8.00 3.87 23.02
N ILE A 130 7.30 3.65 21.91
CA ILE A 130 6.33 4.58 21.35
C ILE A 130 5.07 4.51 22.22
N ASP A 131 4.46 5.66 22.53
CA ASP A 131 3.19 5.71 23.28
C ASP A 131 2.03 5.27 22.37
N LEU A 132 1.60 4.02 22.50
CA LEU A 132 0.49 3.43 21.74
C LEU A 132 -0.80 3.57 22.53
N ARG A 133 -1.76 4.34 22.01
CA ARG A 133 -3.05 4.59 22.66
C ARG A 133 -4.20 3.96 21.90
N ALA A 134 -4.91 3.08 22.55
CA ALA A 134 -6.06 2.36 21.99
C ALA A 134 -7.33 3.24 21.94
N THR A 135 -7.23 4.43 21.37
CA THR A 135 -8.30 5.42 21.28
C THR A 135 -8.16 6.25 20.01
N ALA A 136 -9.25 6.84 19.52
CA ALA A 136 -9.21 7.67 18.31
C ALA A 136 -8.83 9.12 18.64
N VAL A 137 -8.20 9.80 17.67
CA VAL A 137 -8.19 11.27 17.66
C VAL A 137 -9.60 11.74 17.29
N THR A 138 -10.25 12.49 18.18
CA THR A 138 -11.62 12.99 17.98
C THR A 138 -11.67 14.41 17.47
N SER A 139 -10.71 15.24 17.91
CA SER A 139 -10.61 16.62 17.45
C SER A 139 -9.20 17.15 17.61
N TYR A 140 -8.93 18.27 16.94
CA TYR A 140 -7.71 19.04 17.13
C TYR A 140 -7.98 20.54 16.89
N ASP A 141 -7.13 21.36 17.48
CA ASP A 141 -7.07 22.82 17.28
C ASP A 141 -5.63 23.21 16.97
N ALA A 142 -5.39 23.63 15.73
CA ALA A 142 -4.07 24.03 15.26
C ALA A 142 -3.88 25.53 15.44
N ARG A 143 -2.68 25.92 15.89
CA ARG A 143 -2.26 27.31 16.09
C ARG A 143 -0.85 27.50 15.54
N PRO A 144 -0.45 28.73 15.21
CA PRO A 144 0.89 28.96 14.65
C PRO A 144 2.03 28.39 15.50
N ASP A 145 1.84 28.30 16.81
CA ASP A 145 2.86 27.85 17.76
C ASP A 145 2.71 26.40 18.24
N GLY A 146 1.62 25.70 17.93
CA GLY A 146 1.41 24.31 18.37
C GLY A 146 0.05 23.76 17.95
N ILE A 147 -0.22 22.53 18.31
CA ILE A 147 -1.49 21.85 18.08
C ILE A 147 -1.99 21.18 19.35
N THR A 148 -3.26 21.38 19.66
CA THR A 148 -3.94 20.68 20.75
C THR A 148 -4.77 19.56 20.17
N VAL A 149 -4.56 18.32 20.61
CA VAL A 149 -5.25 17.12 20.09
C VAL A 149 -6.06 16.48 21.21
N SER A 150 -7.35 16.24 20.97
CA SER A 150 -8.24 15.54 21.89
C SER A 150 -8.44 14.09 21.47
N LEU A 151 -8.34 13.17 22.40
CA LEU A 151 -8.56 11.74 22.20
C LEU A 151 -9.95 11.32 22.70
N GLY A 152 -10.43 10.17 22.24
CA GLY A 152 -11.75 9.63 22.57
C GLY A 152 -11.91 9.19 24.03
N ASP A 153 -10.82 9.02 24.76
CA ASP A 153 -10.80 8.73 26.20
C ASP A 153 -10.83 10.00 27.08
N GLY A 154 -10.96 11.19 26.46
CA GLY A 154 -10.96 12.47 27.14
C GLY A 154 -9.57 13.08 27.36
N THR A 155 -8.50 12.40 26.99
CA THR A 155 -7.14 12.94 27.08
C THR A 155 -6.95 14.09 26.09
N VAL A 156 -6.26 15.15 26.52
CA VAL A 156 -5.85 16.28 25.67
C VAL A 156 -4.32 16.33 25.65
N ILE A 157 -3.75 16.47 24.45
CA ILE A 157 -2.30 16.44 24.22
C ILE A 157 -1.89 17.70 23.46
N GLU A 158 -0.87 18.38 23.98
CA GLU A 158 -0.19 19.47 23.27
C GLU A 158 0.94 18.90 22.42
N GLY A 159 1.01 19.31 21.14
CA GLY A 159 1.97 18.81 20.18
C GLY A 159 2.56 19.86 19.25
N ALA A 160 3.55 19.46 18.49
CA ALA A 160 4.11 20.22 17.38
C ALA A 160 3.39 19.92 16.06
N LEU A 161 3.00 18.66 15.85
CA LEU A 161 2.47 18.16 14.60
C LEU A 161 1.46 17.04 14.84
N LEU A 162 0.37 17.02 14.09
CA LEU A 162 -0.54 15.90 13.92
C LEU A 162 -0.32 15.27 12.54
N VAL A 163 -0.20 13.94 12.49
CA VAL A 163 -0.16 13.18 11.24
C VAL A 163 -1.42 12.34 11.12
N ALA A 164 -2.19 12.54 10.07
CA ALA A 164 -3.35 11.73 9.75
C ALA A 164 -2.93 10.49 8.94
N ALA A 165 -3.05 9.32 9.57
CA ALA A 165 -2.83 7.98 9.02
C ALA A 165 -4.08 7.09 9.21
N ASP A 166 -5.27 7.71 9.36
CA ASP A 166 -6.54 7.13 9.75
C ASP A 166 -7.35 6.55 8.57
N GLY A 167 -6.67 6.28 7.45
CA GLY A 167 -7.17 5.52 6.33
C GLY A 167 -8.07 6.29 5.36
N ALA A 168 -8.65 5.58 4.40
CA ALA A 168 -9.39 6.13 3.26
C ALA A 168 -10.54 7.07 3.67
N ARG A 169 -11.21 6.77 4.79
CA ARG A 169 -12.31 7.58 5.36
C ARG A 169 -11.82 8.50 6.48
N SER A 170 -10.63 9.10 6.29
CA SER A 170 -9.98 9.98 7.24
C SER A 170 -10.89 11.08 7.77
N LYS A 171 -11.16 11.04 9.08
CA LYS A 171 -11.90 12.09 9.78
C LYS A 171 -11.02 13.32 10.02
N LEU A 172 -9.73 13.12 10.15
CA LEU A 172 -8.78 14.20 10.32
C LEU A 172 -8.66 15.05 9.06
N ARG A 173 -8.62 14.41 7.89
CA ARG A 173 -8.68 15.09 6.57
C ARG A 173 -9.98 15.89 6.40
N GLU A 174 -11.14 15.26 6.71
CA GLU A 174 -12.45 15.91 6.63
C GLU A 174 -12.51 17.15 7.54
N ARG A 175 -12.00 17.03 8.77
CA ARG A 175 -11.97 18.14 9.74
C ARG A 175 -11.06 19.28 9.31
N ALA A 176 -9.97 18.98 8.61
CA ALA A 176 -9.11 19.99 8.00
C ALA A 176 -9.76 20.72 6.81
N GLY A 177 -10.97 20.32 6.39
CA GLY A 177 -11.60 20.86 5.19
C GLY A 177 -10.89 20.48 3.90
N ILE A 178 -9.99 19.49 3.94
CA ILE A 178 -9.24 19.04 2.76
C ILE A 178 -10.14 18.12 1.93
N VAL A 179 -10.54 18.63 0.78
CA VAL A 179 -11.36 17.89 -0.19
C VAL A 179 -10.50 16.91 -0.99
N THR A 180 -11.13 15.85 -1.51
CA THR A 180 -10.50 14.88 -2.40
C THR A 180 -11.06 15.01 -3.81
N HIS A 181 -10.21 14.71 -4.80
CA HIS A 181 -10.62 14.49 -6.18
C HIS A 181 -10.55 13.02 -6.49
N GLY A 182 -11.60 12.48 -7.04
CA GLY A 182 -11.64 11.06 -7.35
C GLY A 182 -13.01 10.59 -7.77
N TRP A 183 -13.13 9.29 -7.97
CA TRP A 183 -14.34 8.60 -8.38
C TRP A 183 -14.38 7.17 -7.84
N ASP A 184 -15.55 6.60 -7.86
CA ASP A 184 -15.79 5.19 -7.63
C ASP A 184 -15.75 4.47 -8.97
N TYR A 185 -15.02 3.34 -9.07
CA TYR A 185 -14.95 2.55 -10.30
C TYR A 185 -16.22 1.72 -10.55
N ASN A 186 -17.13 1.66 -9.58
CA ASN A 186 -18.25 0.71 -9.57
C ASN A 186 -17.80 -0.75 -9.69
N GLN A 187 -16.57 -1.02 -9.24
CA GLN A 187 -15.93 -2.33 -9.18
C GLN A 187 -15.65 -2.70 -7.72
N SER A 188 -15.48 -3.99 -7.47
CA SER A 188 -14.95 -4.53 -6.22
C SER A 188 -13.86 -5.55 -6.50
N GLY A 189 -12.84 -5.57 -5.67
CA GLY A 189 -11.84 -6.63 -5.63
C GLY A 189 -12.29 -7.73 -4.68
N ILE A 190 -12.48 -8.94 -5.19
CA ILE A 190 -12.71 -10.14 -4.38
C ILE A 190 -11.36 -10.67 -3.98
N VAL A 191 -11.13 -10.84 -2.68
CA VAL A 191 -9.89 -11.39 -2.12
C VAL A 191 -10.19 -12.74 -1.49
N VAL A 192 -9.36 -13.73 -1.82
CA VAL A 192 -9.39 -15.08 -1.27
C VAL A 192 -8.01 -15.72 -1.37
N THR A 193 -7.62 -16.52 -0.38
CA THR A 193 -6.42 -17.37 -0.45
C THR A 193 -6.78 -18.72 -1.00
N VAL A 194 -6.00 -19.22 -1.94
CA VAL A 194 -6.14 -20.57 -2.50
C VAL A 194 -4.90 -21.42 -2.22
N GLY A 195 -5.13 -22.71 -1.97
CA GLY A 195 -4.12 -23.75 -2.04
C GLY A 195 -4.16 -24.42 -3.42
N HIS A 196 -3.04 -24.89 -3.91
CA HIS A 196 -2.92 -25.54 -5.21
C HIS A 196 -1.96 -26.73 -5.16
N GLU A 197 -2.12 -27.65 -6.12
CA GLU A 197 -1.39 -28.92 -6.15
C GLU A 197 0.08 -28.73 -6.54
N ARG A 198 0.37 -27.88 -7.52
CA ARG A 198 1.72 -27.63 -8.05
C ARG A 198 2.33 -26.40 -7.39
N ASP A 199 3.65 -26.27 -7.47
CA ASP A 199 4.37 -25.09 -7.00
C ASP A 199 4.19 -23.92 -8.00
N HIS A 200 4.00 -22.71 -7.47
CA HIS A 200 3.93 -21.48 -8.28
C HIS A 200 5.31 -20.94 -8.67
N GLU A 201 6.40 -21.52 -8.14
CA GLU A 201 7.80 -21.14 -8.46
C GLU A 201 8.11 -19.64 -8.26
N GLY A 202 7.42 -18.98 -7.32
CA GLY A 202 7.55 -17.54 -7.08
C GLY A 202 6.94 -16.64 -8.15
N ARG A 203 6.14 -17.21 -9.05
CA ARG A 203 5.48 -16.47 -10.14
C ARG A 203 4.21 -15.78 -9.67
N ALA A 204 4.09 -14.48 -9.93
CA ALA A 204 2.85 -13.72 -9.88
C ALA A 204 2.23 -13.66 -11.28
N GLU A 205 0.92 -13.75 -11.35
CA GLU A 205 0.18 -13.64 -12.61
C GLU A 205 -0.87 -12.54 -12.49
N GLU A 206 -0.94 -11.67 -13.49
CA GLU A 206 -2.00 -10.68 -13.62
C GLU A 206 -2.69 -10.86 -14.96
N HIS A 207 -3.91 -11.36 -14.89
CA HIS A 207 -4.73 -11.65 -16.04
C HIS A 207 -5.79 -10.57 -16.22
N PHE A 208 -5.66 -9.78 -17.27
CA PHE A 208 -6.65 -8.75 -17.58
C PHE A 208 -7.86 -9.37 -18.28
N MET A 209 -9.03 -9.19 -17.64
CA MET A 209 -10.34 -9.60 -18.14
C MET A 209 -11.22 -8.38 -18.40
N PRO A 210 -12.34 -8.51 -19.15
CA PRO A 210 -13.21 -7.37 -19.45
C PRO A 210 -13.77 -6.64 -18.22
N ALA A 211 -13.99 -7.34 -17.09
CA ALA A 211 -14.49 -6.76 -15.85
C ALA A 211 -13.38 -6.07 -15.04
N GLY A 212 -12.13 -6.42 -15.26
CA GLY A 212 -10.96 -5.92 -14.56
C GLY A 212 -9.89 -7.01 -14.36
N PRO A 213 -8.75 -6.68 -13.73
CA PRO A 213 -7.68 -7.63 -13.51
C PRO A 213 -8.05 -8.75 -12.52
N PHE A 214 -7.54 -9.94 -12.82
CA PHE A 214 -7.50 -11.09 -11.93
C PHE A 214 -6.03 -11.38 -11.63
N ALA A 215 -5.59 -11.12 -10.41
CA ALA A 215 -4.23 -11.36 -9.98
C ALA A 215 -4.13 -12.62 -9.12
N SER A 216 -3.13 -13.46 -9.42
CA SER A 216 -2.69 -14.59 -8.60
C SER A 216 -1.29 -14.28 -8.08
N LEU A 217 -1.16 -14.10 -6.77
CA LEU A 217 0.04 -13.62 -6.10
C LEU A 217 0.60 -14.72 -5.20
N PRO A 218 1.88 -15.15 -5.37
CA PRO A 218 2.44 -16.30 -4.66
C PRO A 218 2.55 -16.02 -3.16
N LEU A 219 2.18 -16.99 -2.34
CA LEU A 219 2.41 -17.03 -0.88
C LEU A 219 3.31 -18.20 -0.53
N THR A 220 3.89 -18.20 0.66
CA THR A 220 4.74 -19.29 1.14
C THR A 220 4.02 -20.63 1.07
N GLY A 221 4.72 -21.66 0.56
CA GLY A 221 4.16 -22.97 0.26
C GLY A 221 3.36 -22.96 -1.05
N LYS A 222 2.50 -23.95 -1.21
CA LYS A 222 1.63 -24.06 -2.40
C LYS A 222 0.34 -23.28 -2.20
N ARG A 223 0.47 -21.97 -2.03
CA ARG A 223 -0.65 -21.05 -1.79
C ARG A 223 -0.50 -19.79 -2.64
N SER A 224 -1.62 -19.21 -3.02
CA SER A 224 -1.67 -17.90 -3.69
C SER A 224 -2.77 -17.02 -3.10
N SER A 225 -2.51 -15.74 -2.97
CA SER A 225 -3.52 -14.73 -2.70
C SER A 225 -4.12 -14.24 -4.01
N LEU A 226 -5.42 -14.31 -4.14
CA LEU A 226 -6.12 -13.83 -5.32
C LEU A 226 -6.72 -12.45 -5.07
N VAL A 227 -6.59 -11.58 -6.07
CA VAL A 227 -7.31 -10.31 -6.15
C VAL A 227 -8.07 -10.31 -7.46
N TRP A 228 -9.36 -10.49 -7.38
CA TRP A 228 -10.23 -10.69 -8.51
C TRP A 228 -11.19 -9.51 -8.65
N THR A 229 -11.02 -8.71 -9.69
CA THR A 229 -11.82 -7.52 -9.92
C THR A 229 -13.07 -7.83 -10.75
N GLU A 230 -14.22 -7.43 -10.23
CA GLU A 230 -15.53 -7.55 -10.89
C GLU A 230 -16.36 -6.28 -10.71
N SER A 231 -17.45 -6.16 -11.48
CA SER A 231 -18.44 -5.14 -11.17
C SER A 231 -18.98 -5.33 -9.74
N ARG A 232 -19.39 -4.26 -9.08
CA ARG A 232 -19.86 -4.34 -7.69
C ARG A 232 -21.02 -5.34 -7.51
N ALA A 233 -21.95 -5.39 -8.46
CA ALA A 233 -23.07 -6.32 -8.41
C ALA A 233 -22.62 -7.77 -8.57
N GLU A 234 -21.72 -8.04 -9.50
CA GLU A 234 -21.19 -9.37 -9.77
C GLU A 234 -20.31 -9.87 -8.62
N ALA A 235 -19.48 -9.01 -8.06
CA ALA A 235 -18.69 -9.35 -6.87
C ALA A 235 -19.57 -9.73 -5.68
N ALA A 236 -20.66 -9.01 -5.47
CA ALA A 236 -21.62 -9.34 -4.42
C ALA A 236 -22.30 -10.70 -4.68
N ARG A 237 -22.66 -11.01 -5.95
CA ARG A 237 -23.21 -12.32 -6.35
C ARG A 237 -22.20 -13.44 -6.05
N ILE A 238 -20.95 -13.29 -6.49
CA ILE A 238 -19.90 -14.32 -6.37
C ILE A 238 -19.59 -14.61 -4.89
N VAL A 239 -19.45 -13.58 -4.06
CA VAL A 239 -19.14 -13.76 -2.62
C VAL A 239 -20.31 -14.43 -1.86
N ALA A 240 -21.54 -14.34 -2.38
CA ALA A 240 -22.74 -14.96 -1.80
C ALA A 240 -22.97 -16.41 -2.28
N LEU A 241 -22.18 -16.93 -3.21
CA LEU A 241 -22.30 -18.30 -3.70
C LEU A 241 -21.97 -19.34 -2.59
N GLY A 242 -22.56 -20.52 -2.71
CA GLY A 242 -22.12 -21.69 -1.96
C GLY A 242 -20.76 -22.19 -2.44
N ASP A 243 -20.10 -22.99 -1.60
CA ASP A 243 -18.70 -23.41 -1.82
C ASP A 243 -18.47 -24.09 -3.19
N ASP A 244 -19.38 -24.96 -3.64
CA ASP A 244 -19.27 -25.66 -4.93
C ASP A 244 -19.44 -24.72 -6.13
N ASP A 245 -20.38 -23.77 -6.04
CA ASP A 245 -20.61 -22.78 -7.10
C ASP A 245 -19.47 -21.77 -7.17
N PHE A 246 -18.97 -21.33 -6.02
CA PHE A 246 -17.79 -20.47 -5.94
C PHE A 246 -16.56 -21.16 -6.52
N HIS A 247 -16.38 -22.44 -6.21
CA HIS A 247 -15.26 -23.23 -6.73
C HIS A 247 -15.27 -23.28 -8.27
N ARG A 248 -16.43 -23.50 -8.89
CA ARG A 248 -16.56 -23.50 -10.36
C ARG A 248 -16.20 -22.15 -10.99
N GLU A 249 -16.67 -21.04 -10.40
CA GLU A 249 -16.31 -19.69 -10.85
C GLU A 249 -14.80 -19.42 -10.70
N LEU A 250 -14.20 -19.93 -9.62
CA LEU A 250 -12.79 -19.80 -9.34
C LEU A 250 -11.94 -20.59 -10.35
N GLU A 251 -12.25 -21.87 -10.58
CA GLU A 251 -11.52 -22.72 -11.54
C GLU A 251 -11.54 -22.15 -12.95
N GLN A 252 -12.70 -21.64 -13.38
CA GLN A 252 -12.84 -21.05 -14.71
C GLN A 252 -11.88 -19.88 -14.95
N ARG A 253 -11.61 -19.08 -13.89
CA ARG A 253 -10.73 -17.90 -13.98
C ARG A 253 -9.27 -18.21 -13.69
N PHE A 254 -9.03 -19.05 -12.71
CA PHE A 254 -7.67 -19.43 -12.30
C PHE A 254 -7.04 -20.36 -13.34
N GLY A 255 -7.81 -21.30 -13.90
CA GLY A 255 -7.32 -22.35 -14.76
C GLY A 255 -6.69 -23.50 -14.00
N LEU A 256 -6.13 -24.47 -14.72
CA LEU A 256 -5.59 -25.71 -14.15
C LEU A 256 -4.05 -25.81 -14.23
N HIS A 257 -3.37 -24.71 -14.51
CA HIS A 257 -1.91 -24.71 -14.67
C HIS A 257 -1.16 -25.10 -13.39
N LEU A 258 -1.70 -24.77 -12.20
CA LEU A 258 -1.20 -25.21 -10.90
C LEU A 258 -1.88 -26.49 -10.36
N GLY A 259 -2.62 -27.21 -11.19
CA GLY A 259 -3.35 -28.43 -10.81
C GLY A 259 -4.66 -28.10 -10.10
N GLU A 260 -5.11 -29.02 -9.22
CA GLU A 260 -6.31 -28.79 -8.41
C GLU A 260 -6.11 -27.59 -7.46
N ILE A 261 -7.16 -26.80 -7.32
CA ILE A 261 -7.17 -25.61 -6.44
C ILE A 261 -8.27 -25.73 -5.39
N LYS A 262 -8.06 -25.09 -4.26
CA LYS A 262 -9.04 -25.02 -3.17
C LYS A 262 -8.98 -23.66 -2.47
N ALA A 263 -10.13 -23.03 -2.27
CA ALA A 263 -10.23 -21.86 -1.40
C ALA A 263 -9.91 -22.25 0.06
N LEU A 264 -9.00 -21.52 0.71
CA LEU A 264 -8.57 -21.77 2.09
C LEU A 264 -9.31 -20.88 3.08
N ASP A 265 -9.93 -19.82 2.61
CA ASP A 265 -10.76 -18.91 3.39
C ASP A 265 -12.01 -18.49 2.60
N LYS A 266 -12.89 -17.75 3.25
CA LYS A 266 -14.10 -17.22 2.59
C LYS A 266 -13.76 -16.00 1.76
N PRO A 267 -14.25 -15.90 0.51
CA PRO A 267 -14.05 -14.75 -0.33
C PRO A 267 -14.67 -13.48 0.31
N ARG A 268 -13.97 -12.35 0.17
CA ARG A 268 -14.45 -11.04 0.66
C ARG A 268 -14.31 -10.02 -0.44
N ALA A 269 -15.34 -9.18 -0.63
CA ALA A 269 -15.35 -8.12 -1.63
C ALA A 269 -15.04 -6.76 -0.99
N PHE A 270 -14.14 -6.00 -1.60
CA PHE A 270 -13.74 -4.65 -1.19
C PHE A 270 -14.04 -3.68 -2.33
N PRO A 271 -14.81 -2.61 -2.11
CA PRO A 271 -15.08 -1.63 -3.14
C PRO A 271 -13.81 -0.91 -3.58
N LEU A 272 -13.69 -0.70 -4.90
CA LEU A 272 -12.54 -0.04 -5.51
C LEU A 272 -12.89 1.40 -5.84
N SER A 273 -12.02 2.31 -5.42
CA SER A 273 -12.12 3.75 -5.68
C SER A 273 -10.75 4.35 -5.97
N TYR A 274 -10.77 5.50 -6.57
CA TYR A 274 -9.60 6.36 -6.74
C TYR A 274 -9.91 7.70 -6.11
N PHE A 275 -9.03 8.19 -5.28
CA PHE A 275 -9.02 9.60 -4.90
C PHE A 275 -7.64 10.07 -4.47
N VAL A 276 -7.42 11.37 -4.63
CA VAL A 276 -6.23 12.08 -4.13
C VAL A 276 -6.70 13.34 -3.41
N ALA A 277 -6.17 13.60 -2.24
CA ALA A 277 -6.43 14.84 -1.50
C ALA A 277 -5.87 16.04 -2.24
N ARG A 278 -6.59 17.17 -2.25
CA ARG A 278 -6.13 18.41 -2.88
C ARG A 278 -4.88 18.97 -2.24
N SER A 279 -4.72 18.76 -0.94
CA SER A 279 -3.52 19.06 -0.17
C SER A 279 -3.16 17.86 0.68
N PHE A 280 -1.87 17.58 0.83
CA PHE A 280 -1.34 16.58 1.74
C PHE A 280 -0.99 17.18 3.10
N ILE A 281 -1.19 18.48 3.25
CA ILE A 281 -0.90 19.22 4.48
C ILE A 281 -2.03 20.19 4.82
N GLY A 282 -2.15 20.49 6.11
CA GLY A 282 -2.92 21.59 6.69
C GLY A 282 -2.05 22.33 7.71
N GLU A 283 -2.64 23.26 8.46
CA GLU A 283 -1.94 23.90 9.56
C GLU A 283 -1.55 22.84 10.60
N ARG A 284 -0.24 22.63 10.81
CA ARG A 284 0.32 21.58 11.70
C ARG A 284 -0.24 20.18 11.48
N LEU A 285 -0.66 19.90 10.28
CA LEU A 285 -1.23 18.60 9.87
C LEU A 285 -0.54 18.09 8.62
N ALA A 286 -0.17 16.80 8.62
CA ALA A 286 0.23 16.06 7.41
C ALA A 286 -0.66 14.84 7.22
N LEU A 287 -0.98 14.51 5.96
CA LEU A 287 -1.71 13.30 5.58
C LEU A 287 -0.75 12.30 4.97
N ILE A 288 -0.84 11.01 5.33
CA ILE A 288 -0.06 9.93 4.74
C ILE A 288 -0.93 8.72 4.38
N GLY A 289 -0.48 7.94 3.41
CA GLY A 289 -1.17 6.73 2.98
C GLY A 289 -2.59 6.99 2.51
N ASP A 290 -3.50 6.09 2.86
CA ASP A 290 -4.90 6.17 2.40
C ASP A 290 -5.63 7.44 2.89
N ALA A 291 -5.14 8.13 3.91
CA ALA A 291 -5.68 9.43 4.29
C ALA A 291 -5.40 10.51 3.23
N ALA A 292 -4.30 10.41 2.50
CA ALA A 292 -3.91 11.31 1.44
C ALA A 292 -4.40 10.86 0.05
N HIS A 293 -4.37 9.57 -0.23
CA HIS A 293 -4.67 9.01 -1.55
C HIS A 293 -5.06 7.54 -1.50
N VAL A 294 -5.98 7.15 -2.35
CA VAL A 294 -6.33 5.76 -2.66
C VAL A 294 -6.21 5.56 -4.15
N ILE A 295 -5.51 4.52 -4.57
CA ILE A 295 -5.34 4.17 -5.98
C ILE A 295 -5.90 2.78 -6.27
N HIS A 296 -6.16 2.48 -7.54
CA HIS A 296 -6.58 1.14 -7.93
C HIS A 296 -5.52 0.11 -7.53
N PRO A 297 -5.88 -1.05 -6.98
CA PRO A 297 -4.94 -2.04 -6.44
C PRO A 297 -4.12 -2.80 -7.51
N ILE A 298 -4.13 -2.38 -8.77
CA ILE A 298 -3.28 -2.95 -9.81
C ILE A 298 -1.83 -3.01 -9.32
N ALA A 299 -1.24 -4.19 -9.39
CA ALA A 299 0.12 -4.48 -8.93
C ALA A 299 0.39 -4.16 -7.43
N GLY A 300 -0.64 -4.10 -6.57
CA GLY A 300 -0.47 -3.96 -5.12
C GLY A 300 0.18 -2.65 -4.66
N GLN A 301 0.06 -1.55 -5.41
CA GLN A 301 0.82 -0.31 -5.17
C GLN A 301 0.30 0.58 -4.03
N GLY A 302 -0.92 0.36 -3.49
CA GLY A 302 -1.52 1.26 -2.51
C GLY A 302 -0.68 1.44 -1.25
N LEU A 303 -0.32 0.35 -0.56
CA LEU A 303 0.53 0.42 0.63
C LEU A 303 1.92 0.97 0.31
N ASN A 304 2.54 0.54 -0.80
CA ASN A 304 3.87 1.01 -1.19
C ASN A 304 3.91 2.52 -1.40
N LEU A 305 2.85 3.11 -1.97
CA LEU A 305 2.74 4.55 -2.13
C LEU A 305 2.64 5.27 -0.77
N GLY A 306 1.89 4.70 0.18
CA GLY A 306 1.81 5.20 1.56
C GLY A 306 3.15 5.10 2.31
N LEU A 307 3.94 4.04 2.08
CA LEU A 307 5.28 3.90 2.66
C LEU A 307 6.29 4.90 2.07
N LYS A 308 6.11 5.31 0.81
CA LYS A 308 6.87 6.43 0.26
C LYS A 308 6.54 7.76 0.96
N ASP A 309 5.27 7.96 1.36
CA ASP A 309 4.90 9.13 2.17
C ASP A 309 5.58 9.08 3.54
N VAL A 310 5.58 7.91 4.19
CA VAL A 310 6.27 7.67 5.46
C VAL A 310 7.73 8.07 5.37
N ALA A 311 8.44 7.56 4.36
CA ALA A 311 9.86 7.82 4.17
C ALA A 311 10.15 9.31 3.94
N ALA A 312 9.38 9.97 3.07
CA ALA A 312 9.55 11.39 2.76
C ALA A 312 9.21 12.28 3.96
N LEU A 313 8.10 12.01 4.66
CA LEU A 313 7.71 12.81 5.82
C LEU A 313 8.70 12.64 6.98
N ALA A 314 9.14 11.41 7.26
CA ALA A 314 10.13 11.14 8.29
C ALA A 314 11.45 11.87 8.02
N GLU A 315 11.94 11.84 6.78
CA GLU A 315 13.17 12.53 6.38
C GLU A 315 13.05 14.05 6.55
N VAL A 316 11.94 14.63 6.09
CA VAL A 316 11.70 16.09 6.20
C VAL A 316 11.60 16.53 7.67
N ILE A 317 10.92 15.76 8.52
CA ILE A 317 10.78 16.04 9.96
C ILE A 317 12.12 15.94 10.67
N VAL A 318 12.89 14.87 10.44
CA VAL A 318 14.18 14.66 11.10
C VAL A 318 15.20 15.71 10.68
N ASP A 319 15.26 16.07 9.40
CA ASP A 319 16.15 17.13 8.91
C ASP A 319 15.79 18.49 9.56
N ALA A 320 14.51 18.83 9.64
CA ALA A 320 14.06 20.08 10.28
C ALA A 320 14.41 20.10 11.79
N ALA A 321 14.13 19.01 12.50
CA ALA A 321 14.41 18.91 13.93
C ALA A 321 15.91 19.04 14.23
N ARG A 322 16.78 18.43 13.43
CA ARG A 322 18.25 18.55 13.59
C ARG A 322 18.76 19.96 13.39
N LEU A 323 18.07 20.76 12.61
CA LEU A 323 18.36 22.20 12.43
C LEU A 323 17.70 23.08 13.49
N GLY A 324 16.96 22.50 14.45
CA GLY A 324 16.20 23.27 15.45
C GLY A 324 14.97 23.97 14.88
N ILE A 325 14.50 23.57 13.71
CA ILE A 325 13.30 24.11 13.07
C ILE A 325 12.07 23.38 13.60
N ASP A 326 11.00 24.12 13.89
CA ASP A 326 9.73 23.55 14.34
C ASP A 326 9.11 22.69 13.23
N VAL A 327 8.97 21.40 13.49
CA VAL A 327 8.54 20.36 12.54
C VAL A 327 7.10 20.54 12.02
N GLY A 328 6.28 21.31 12.73
CA GLY A 328 4.90 21.61 12.33
C GLY A 328 4.76 22.87 11.46
N GLN A 329 5.85 23.57 11.14
CA GLN A 329 5.79 24.77 10.31
C GLN A 329 5.43 24.48 8.85
N ALA A 330 4.80 25.46 8.22
CA ALA A 330 4.28 25.32 6.86
C ALA A 330 5.37 24.99 5.82
N ASP A 331 6.54 25.63 5.91
CA ASP A 331 7.66 25.43 4.99
C ASP A 331 8.22 24.00 5.06
N VAL A 332 8.28 23.41 6.26
CA VAL A 332 8.67 22.02 6.48
C VAL A 332 7.67 21.07 5.83
N LEU A 333 6.37 21.28 6.09
CA LEU A 333 5.30 20.45 5.54
C LEU A 333 5.14 20.62 4.02
N GLU A 334 5.35 21.84 3.49
CA GLU A 334 5.34 22.07 2.05
C GLU A 334 6.47 21.34 1.32
N ARG A 335 7.64 21.15 1.94
CA ARG A 335 8.72 20.34 1.38
C ARG A 335 8.25 18.88 1.19
N TYR A 336 7.60 18.30 2.21
CA TYR A 336 6.97 16.98 2.12
C TYR A 336 5.93 16.93 0.99
N GLN A 337 4.97 17.87 0.96
CA GLN A 337 3.92 17.91 -0.04
C GLN A 337 4.46 18.00 -1.47
N ARG A 338 5.43 18.88 -1.74
CA ARG A 338 6.06 19.01 -3.05
C ARG A 338 6.73 17.73 -3.50
N TRP A 339 7.40 17.04 -2.59
CA TRP A 339 8.08 15.78 -2.89
C TRP A 339 7.08 14.68 -3.28
N ARG A 340 5.99 14.55 -2.53
CA ARG A 340 5.07 13.42 -2.70
C ARG A 340 3.99 13.64 -3.75
N ARG A 341 3.53 14.87 -3.93
CA ARG A 341 2.36 15.14 -4.76
C ARG A 341 2.55 14.76 -6.22
N PHE A 342 3.71 15.06 -6.80
CA PHE A 342 4.00 14.71 -8.21
C PHE A 342 4.03 13.21 -8.41
N ASP A 343 4.75 12.48 -7.56
CA ASP A 343 4.88 11.02 -7.63
C ASP A 343 3.52 10.31 -7.47
N THR A 344 2.72 10.77 -6.50
CA THR A 344 1.36 10.25 -6.27
C THR A 344 0.43 10.49 -7.46
N MET A 345 0.45 11.68 -8.03
CA MET A 345 -0.37 11.99 -9.21
C MET A 345 0.06 11.19 -10.44
N ALA A 346 1.35 11.04 -10.66
CA ALA A 346 1.90 10.24 -11.76
C ALA A 346 1.50 8.75 -11.62
N MET A 347 1.64 8.18 -10.41
CA MET A 347 1.23 6.80 -10.13
C MET A 347 -0.28 6.62 -10.26
N GLY A 348 -1.07 7.54 -9.73
CA GLY A 348 -2.53 7.51 -9.85
C GLY A 348 -2.99 7.57 -11.31
N LEU A 349 -2.39 8.44 -12.12
CA LEU A 349 -2.68 8.51 -13.54
C LEU A 349 -2.28 7.22 -14.27
N ALA A 350 -1.11 6.66 -13.96
CA ALA A 350 -0.64 5.41 -14.57
C ALA A 350 -1.57 4.24 -14.27
N THR A 351 -1.89 4.00 -12.99
CA THR A 351 -2.78 2.89 -12.59
C THR A 351 -4.20 3.06 -13.13
N ASN A 352 -4.69 4.30 -13.16
CA ASN A 352 -6.00 4.60 -13.74
C ASN A 352 -6.02 4.37 -15.25
N THR A 353 -4.98 4.82 -15.96
CA THR A 353 -4.86 4.60 -17.42
C THR A 353 -4.77 3.11 -17.72
N LEU A 354 -4.01 2.33 -16.96
CA LEU A 354 -3.94 0.89 -17.09
C LEU A 354 -5.31 0.25 -16.85
N ASN A 355 -6.00 0.59 -15.76
CA ASN A 355 -7.33 0.06 -15.53
C ASN A 355 -8.30 0.38 -16.67
N PHE A 356 -8.32 1.62 -17.14
CA PHE A 356 -9.18 2.04 -18.25
C PHE A 356 -8.83 1.33 -19.56
N LEU A 357 -7.53 1.15 -19.85
CA LEU A 357 -7.05 0.51 -21.05
C LEU A 357 -7.36 -0.99 -21.09
N PHE A 358 -7.35 -1.65 -19.93
CA PHE A 358 -7.53 -3.10 -19.82
C PHE A 358 -8.95 -3.54 -19.44
N SER A 359 -9.71 -2.71 -18.70
CA SER A 359 -11.07 -3.04 -18.28
C SER A 359 -12.10 -2.53 -19.30
N ASN A 360 -12.07 -3.08 -20.51
CA ASN A 360 -13.05 -2.77 -21.56
C ASN A 360 -13.18 -3.91 -22.58
N THR A 361 -14.27 -3.87 -23.37
CA THR A 361 -14.60 -4.87 -24.42
C THR A 361 -14.19 -4.44 -25.83
N SER A 362 -13.53 -3.28 -26.01
CA SER A 362 -13.20 -2.72 -27.31
C SER A 362 -12.08 -3.50 -27.99
N THR A 363 -12.38 -4.11 -29.14
CA THR A 363 -11.43 -4.86 -29.96
C THR A 363 -10.31 -3.98 -30.52
N LEU A 364 -10.61 -2.71 -30.83
CA LEU A 364 -9.62 -1.75 -31.34
C LEU A 364 -8.59 -1.37 -30.27
N LEU A 365 -9.04 -1.09 -29.05
CA LEU A 365 -8.15 -0.81 -27.92
C LEU A 365 -7.30 -2.01 -27.57
N ARG A 366 -7.85 -3.23 -27.69
CA ARG A 366 -7.12 -4.48 -27.49
C ARG A 366 -5.96 -4.61 -28.49
N SER A 367 -6.19 -4.40 -29.78
CA SER A 367 -5.14 -4.48 -30.81
C SER A 367 -4.03 -3.44 -30.60
N LEU A 368 -4.38 -2.21 -30.21
CA LEU A 368 -3.40 -1.16 -29.92
C LEU A 368 -2.55 -1.49 -28.68
N ARG A 369 -3.17 -2.07 -27.68
CA ARG A 369 -2.53 -2.52 -26.43
C ARG A 369 -1.55 -3.66 -26.70
N ASP A 370 -1.95 -4.66 -27.51
CA ASP A 370 -1.13 -5.81 -27.88
C ASP A 370 0.16 -5.38 -28.60
N ILE A 371 0.05 -4.40 -29.50
CA ILE A 371 1.21 -3.82 -30.21
C ILE A 371 2.11 -3.05 -29.20
N GLY A 372 1.52 -2.24 -28.31
CA GLY A 372 2.26 -1.44 -27.36
C GLY A 372 3.06 -2.29 -26.35
N LEU A 373 2.43 -3.32 -25.77
CA LEU A 373 3.09 -4.24 -24.84
C LEU A 373 4.15 -5.10 -25.52
N GLY A 374 3.88 -5.58 -26.73
CA GLY A 374 4.87 -6.33 -27.51
C GLY A 374 6.13 -5.51 -27.86
N LEU A 375 6.00 -4.19 -28.01
CA LEU A 375 7.15 -3.29 -28.18
C LEU A 375 7.93 -3.12 -26.89
N VAL A 376 7.26 -3.03 -25.74
CA VAL A 376 7.92 -2.95 -24.42
C VAL A 376 8.71 -4.22 -24.13
N ASP A 377 8.15 -5.40 -24.39
CA ASP A 377 8.83 -6.69 -24.14
C ASP A 377 10.11 -6.85 -24.98
N ARG A 378 10.13 -6.28 -26.17
CA ARG A 378 11.28 -6.31 -27.09
C ARG A 378 12.34 -5.23 -26.82
N ALA A 379 12.11 -4.31 -25.89
CA ALA A 379 12.99 -3.19 -25.57
C ALA A 379 13.56 -3.30 -24.15
N PRO A 380 14.67 -4.05 -23.92
CA PRO A 380 15.25 -4.27 -22.58
C PRO A 380 15.48 -2.99 -21.74
N PRO A 381 15.94 -1.85 -22.31
CA PRO A 381 16.11 -0.63 -21.55
C PRO A 381 14.78 -0.09 -21.00
N LEU A 382 13.70 -0.16 -21.78
CA LEU A 382 12.36 0.28 -21.36
C LEU A 382 11.80 -0.64 -20.28
N LYS A 383 11.98 -1.94 -20.42
CA LYS A 383 11.61 -2.95 -19.43
C LYS A 383 12.29 -2.70 -18.09
N ASN A 384 13.60 -2.43 -18.08
CA ASN A 384 14.36 -2.12 -16.87
C ASN A 384 13.87 -0.83 -16.19
N ILE A 385 13.52 0.21 -16.98
CA ILE A 385 12.93 1.44 -16.43
C ILE A 385 11.61 1.12 -15.72
N LEU A 386 10.74 0.32 -16.34
CA LEU A 386 9.44 -0.07 -15.76
C LEU A 386 9.61 -0.93 -14.51
N ILE A 387 10.56 -1.88 -14.49
CA ILE A 387 10.87 -2.69 -13.30
C ILE A 387 11.35 -1.78 -12.16
N ARG A 388 12.28 -0.86 -12.40
CA ARG A 388 12.75 0.09 -11.39
C ARG A 388 11.62 1.00 -10.88
N GLN A 389 10.72 1.42 -11.76
CA GLN A 389 9.54 2.20 -11.39
C GLN A 389 8.59 1.38 -10.51
N ALA A 390 8.30 0.14 -10.88
CA ALA A 390 7.47 -0.78 -10.11
C ALA A 390 8.10 -1.13 -8.75
N ALA A 391 9.42 -1.28 -8.70
CA ALA A 391 10.19 -1.50 -7.47
C ALA A 391 10.30 -0.26 -6.55
N GLY A 392 9.80 0.89 -6.98
CA GLY A 392 9.83 2.14 -6.20
C GLY A 392 11.19 2.84 -6.18
N LEU A 393 12.09 2.51 -7.09
CA LEU A 393 13.49 2.97 -7.15
C LEU A 393 13.73 4.06 -8.22
N SER A 394 12.68 4.75 -8.65
CA SER A 394 12.79 5.81 -9.65
C SER A 394 12.51 7.18 -9.05
N GLY A 395 13.16 8.23 -9.61
CA GLY A 395 13.01 9.60 -9.17
C GLY A 395 13.88 9.96 -7.95
N ASP A 396 13.47 10.99 -7.21
CA ASP A 396 14.11 11.41 -5.96
C ASP A 396 13.63 10.53 -4.81
N VAL A 397 14.41 9.49 -4.51
CA VAL A 397 14.05 8.43 -3.56
C VAL A 397 14.51 8.82 -2.15
N PRO A 398 13.62 8.89 -1.14
CA PRO A 398 13.99 9.12 0.26
C PRO A 398 15.01 8.13 0.81
N ARG A 399 15.81 8.56 1.81
CA ARG A 399 16.89 7.75 2.44
C ARG A 399 16.42 6.36 2.88
N LEU A 400 15.31 6.27 3.61
CA LEU A 400 14.78 4.99 4.09
C LEU A 400 14.49 4.01 2.96
N LEU A 401 14.01 4.48 1.81
CA LEU A 401 13.72 3.64 0.63
C LEU A 401 14.99 3.22 -0.13
N ARG A 402 16.11 3.89 0.13
CA ARG A 402 17.44 3.48 -0.34
C ARG A 402 18.14 2.50 0.62
N GLY A 403 17.53 2.24 1.80
CA GLY A 403 18.12 1.43 2.86
C GLY A 403 19.09 2.22 3.76
N GLU A 404 19.00 3.53 3.74
CA GLU A 404 19.83 4.43 4.54
C GLU A 404 19.05 4.92 5.78
N THR A 405 19.72 5.08 6.91
CA THR A 405 19.14 5.67 8.11
C THR A 405 18.88 7.17 7.95
N LEU A 406 17.94 7.70 8.73
CA LEU A 406 17.66 9.13 8.79
C LEU A 406 18.73 9.90 9.53
#